data_aafee097c8970b6c01cc606ace0eafac
#
_entry.id   aafee097c8970b6c01cc606ace0eafac
#
_cell.length_a   1.000
_cell.length_b   1.000
_cell.length_c   1.000
_cell.angle_alpha   90.00
_cell.angle_beta   90.00
_cell.angle_gamma   90.00
#
_symmetry.space_group_name_H-M   'P 1'
#
loop_
_entity.id
_entity.type
_entity.pdbx_description
1 polymer ?
#
loop_
_entity_poly.entity_id
_entity_poly.type
_entity_poly.pdbx_seq_one_letter_code
_entity_poly.pdbx_strand_id
1 'polypeptide(L)'
;DHRDLHSFPTRRSSDLGTSINIVATCMAAYVLSRKQLKLRRFFTLLFIFTMYFNGGLIPNYLLIKDLGMINSRLALIIPGAVSTFNLMIMITGFEGIPQALEESARIDGANDWVILFKIIMPLAKPTIMVIMLYYAVGHWNSWFNAMIYIRDADKMPLQMFLRDILTRSQLGAMAGQMEVEDVGQTIKYATIIVSTVPILCVYPFIQKHFVKGVMVGAVKE
;
A
#
# COMPACT_ATOMS: atom_id res chain seq x y z
N ASP A 1 22.63 26.87 -10.01
CA ASP A 1 22.47 25.84 -8.99
C ASP A 1 21.48 24.81 -9.53
N HIS A 2 22.00 23.84 -10.30
CA HIS A 2 21.24 22.72 -10.83
C HIS A 2 20.93 21.77 -9.69
N ARG A 3 19.89 22.03 -8.91
CA ARG A 3 19.33 21.03 -8.00
C ARG A 3 18.64 19.98 -8.83
N ASP A 4 19.25 18.80 -8.80
CA ASP A 4 18.83 17.60 -9.48
C ASP A 4 17.32 17.35 -9.43
N LEU A 5 16.64 17.60 -10.53
CA LEU A 5 15.23 17.29 -10.79
C LEU A 5 14.96 15.76 -10.78
N HIS A 6 15.95 14.94 -10.38
CA HIS A 6 15.90 13.49 -10.54
C HIS A 6 15.42 12.69 -9.32
N SER A 7 14.99 13.33 -8.24
CA SER A 7 14.41 12.58 -7.12
C SER A 7 13.34 13.39 -6.41
N PHE A 8 12.11 13.30 -6.89
CA PHE A 8 10.99 13.63 -6.02
C PHE A 8 11.08 12.71 -4.79
N PRO A 9 11.30 13.24 -3.58
CA PRO A 9 11.48 12.43 -2.36
C PRO A 9 10.28 11.53 -2.07
N THR A 10 9.12 11.88 -2.61
CA THR A 10 7.86 11.13 -2.54
C THR A 10 7.90 9.77 -3.25
N ARG A 11 8.60 9.66 -4.39
CA ARG A 11 8.67 8.42 -5.15
C ARG A 11 9.41 7.32 -4.38
N ARG A 12 10.54 7.66 -3.74
CA ARG A 12 11.33 6.69 -2.96
C ARG A 12 10.58 6.09 -1.77
N SER A 13 9.79 6.88 -1.04
CA SER A 13 9.06 6.37 0.13
C SER A 13 7.89 5.48 -0.27
N SER A 14 7.17 5.80 -1.35
CA SER A 14 6.08 4.96 -1.86
C SER A 14 6.58 3.65 -2.46
N ASP A 15 7.68 3.69 -3.22
CA ASP A 15 8.26 2.49 -3.84
C ASP A 15 8.81 1.52 -2.79
N LEU A 16 9.57 2.02 -1.81
CA LEU A 16 10.09 1.22 -0.69
C LEU A 16 8.95 0.70 0.19
N GLY A 17 7.97 1.55 0.53
CA GLY A 17 6.82 1.16 1.33
C GLY A 17 6.03 0.04 0.67
N THR A 18 5.66 0.21 -0.60
CA THR A 18 4.92 -0.79 -1.37
C THR A 18 5.69 -2.11 -1.46
N SER A 19 7.00 -2.07 -1.69
CA SER A 19 7.83 -3.28 -1.77
C SER A 19 7.87 -4.04 -0.44
N ILE A 20 8.07 -3.33 0.68
CA ILE A 20 8.05 -3.92 2.03
C ILE A 20 6.69 -4.54 2.32
N ASN A 21 5.61 -3.81 2.04
CA ASN A 21 4.24 -4.28 2.29
C ASN A 21 3.94 -5.56 1.50
N ILE A 22 4.33 -5.63 0.22
CA ILE A 22 4.10 -6.82 -0.61
C ILE A 22 4.89 -8.01 -0.08
N VAL A 23 6.18 -7.84 0.20
CA VAL A 23 7.01 -8.93 0.71
C VAL A 23 6.45 -9.45 2.03
N ALA A 24 6.16 -8.55 2.99
CA ALA A 24 5.59 -8.91 4.28
C ALA A 24 4.22 -9.61 4.14
N THR A 25 3.35 -9.09 3.27
CA THR A 25 2.03 -9.69 3.02
C THR A 25 2.14 -11.06 2.34
N CYS A 26 3.04 -11.23 1.36
CA CYS A 26 3.27 -12.51 0.71
C CYS A 26 3.81 -13.56 1.69
N MET A 27 4.76 -13.18 2.54
CA MET A 27 5.31 -14.08 3.57
C MET A 27 4.22 -14.52 4.56
N ALA A 28 3.45 -13.57 5.09
CA ALA A 28 2.36 -13.87 6.01
C ALA A 28 1.27 -14.72 5.35
N ALA A 29 0.87 -14.38 4.12
CA ALA A 29 -0.13 -15.12 3.35
C ALA A 29 0.33 -16.54 3.02
N TYR A 30 1.61 -16.74 2.69
CA TYR A 30 2.16 -18.06 2.42
C TYR A 30 2.00 -18.97 3.62
N VAL A 31 2.41 -18.52 4.79
CA VAL A 31 2.27 -19.29 6.03
C VAL A 31 0.80 -19.58 6.35
N LEU A 32 -0.07 -18.56 6.26
CA LEU A 32 -1.48 -18.71 6.61
C LEU A 32 -2.32 -19.44 5.57
N SER A 33 -1.88 -19.55 4.33
CA SER A 33 -2.57 -20.34 3.29
C SER A 33 -2.35 -21.84 3.45
N ARG A 34 -1.35 -22.28 4.25
CA ARG A 34 -1.02 -23.70 4.40
C ARG A 34 -1.91 -24.40 5.42
N LYS A 35 -2.59 -25.48 4.99
CA LYS A 35 -3.48 -26.28 5.85
C LYS A 35 -2.73 -26.99 6.98
N GLN A 36 -1.43 -27.19 6.83
CA GLN A 36 -0.56 -27.89 7.80
C GLN A 36 -0.28 -27.06 9.08
N LEU A 37 -0.51 -25.74 9.04
CA LEU A 37 -0.26 -24.88 10.21
C LEU A 37 -1.32 -25.12 11.30
N LYS A 38 -0.91 -25.73 12.42
CA LYS A 38 -1.80 -26.12 13.53
C LYS A 38 -2.60 -24.94 14.12
N LEU A 39 -2.01 -23.75 14.20
CA LEU A 39 -2.63 -22.54 14.76
C LEU A 39 -3.15 -21.56 13.69
N ARG A 40 -3.34 -22.02 12.45
CA ARG A 40 -3.80 -21.19 11.33
C ARG A 40 -5.04 -20.37 11.68
N ARG A 41 -6.08 -21.03 12.24
CA ARG A 41 -7.34 -20.37 12.61
C ARG A 41 -7.13 -19.27 13.65
N PHE A 42 -6.28 -19.51 14.63
CA PHE A 42 -5.97 -18.53 15.66
C PHE A 42 -5.30 -17.29 15.06
N PHE A 43 -4.26 -17.45 14.27
CA PHE A 43 -3.58 -16.33 13.63
C PHE A 43 -4.48 -15.59 12.64
N THR A 44 -5.28 -16.30 11.86
CA THR A 44 -6.25 -15.65 10.96
C THR A 44 -7.26 -14.82 11.74
N LEU A 45 -7.81 -15.33 12.84
CA LEU A 45 -8.72 -14.58 13.70
C LEU A 45 -8.04 -13.38 14.38
N LEU A 46 -6.77 -13.52 14.78
CA LEU A 46 -5.99 -12.42 15.33
C LEU A 46 -5.84 -11.28 14.32
N PHE A 47 -5.50 -11.58 13.06
CA PHE A 47 -5.46 -10.57 12.01
C PHE A 47 -6.83 -9.94 11.75
N ILE A 48 -7.89 -10.73 11.67
CA ILE A 48 -9.26 -10.22 11.50
C ILE A 48 -9.65 -9.32 12.67
N PHE A 49 -9.30 -9.68 13.91
CA PHE A 49 -9.55 -8.85 15.09
C PHE A 49 -8.89 -7.47 14.94
N THR A 50 -7.64 -7.40 14.47
CA THR A 50 -6.96 -6.11 14.26
C THR A 50 -7.61 -5.24 13.17
N MET A 51 -8.40 -5.81 12.29
CA MET A 51 -9.16 -5.06 11.28
C MET A 51 -10.32 -4.27 11.89
N TYR A 52 -10.97 -4.83 12.91
CA TYR A 52 -12.13 -4.23 13.57
C TYR A 52 -11.78 -3.46 14.83
N PHE A 53 -10.68 -3.84 15.49
CA PHE A 53 -10.24 -3.22 16.73
C PHE A 53 -8.99 -2.37 16.49
N ASN A 54 -9.15 -1.04 16.62
CA ASN A 54 -8.06 -0.08 16.48
C ASN A 54 -7.93 0.70 17.80
N GLY A 55 -6.70 0.82 18.30
CA GLY A 55 -6.39 1.57 19.53
C GLY A 55 -6.66 3.08 19.45
N GLY A 56 -6.88 3.61 18.23
CA GLY A 56 -7.12 5.02 18.01
C GLY A 56 -5.84 5.82 17.71
N LEU A 57 -6.04 7.10 17.39
CA LEU A 57 -4.97 7.99 16.95
C LEU A 57 -3.92 8.25 18.04
N ILE A 58 -4.36 8.56 19.24
CA ILE A 58 -3.48 8.95 20.36
C ILE A 58 -2.55 7.80 20.77
N PRO A 59 -3.04 6.57 21.07
CA PRO A 59 -2.17 5.44 21.37
C PRO A 59 -1.19 5.11 20.25
N ASN A 60 -1.63 5.15 18.98
CA ASN A 60 -0.74 4.92 17.86
C ASN A 60 0.36 5.98 17.75
N TYR A 61 0.05 7.25 17.99
CA TYR A 61 1.03 8.32 18.01
C TYR A 61 2.07 8.12 19.11
N LEU A 62 1.62 7.79 20.34
CA LEU A 62 2.52 7.55 21.46
C LEU A 62 3.44 6.36 21.19
N LEU A 63 2.92 5.27 20.66
CA LEU A 63 3.71 4.10 20.28
C LEU A 63 4.81 4.46 19.26
N ILE A 64 4.47 5.18 18.20
CA ILE A 64 5.41 5.59 17.16
C ILE A 64 6.47 6.55 17.73
N LYS A 65 6.06 7.44 18.65
CA LYS A 65 6.96 8.34 19.37
C LYS A 65 7.93 7.57 20.26
N ASP A 66 7.45 6.62 21.03
CA ASP A 66 8.27 5.82 21.98
C ASP A 66 9.25 4.91 21.23
N LEU A 67 8.88 4.44 20.02
CA LEU A 67 9.77 3.72 19.12
C LEU A 67 10.79 4.63 18.39
N GLY A 68 10.79 5.94 18.65
CA GLY A 68 11.73 6.89 18.04
C GLY A 68 11.53 7.09 16.53
N MET A 69 10.36 6.72 15.97
CA MET A 69 10.11 6.77 14.52
C MET A 69 9.53 8.11 14.05
N ILE A 70 9.24 9.06 14.96
CA ILE A 70 8.78 10.40 14.59
C ILE A 70 9.79 11.05 13.63
N ASN A 71 9.27 11.75 12.61
CA ASN A 71 10.06 12.39 11.55
C ASN A 71 10.89 11.41 10.70
N SER A 72 10.46 10.14 10.64
CA SER A 72 11.04 9.09 9.80
C SER A 72 10.01 8.56 8.80
N ARG A 73 10.47 8.22 7.59
CA ARG A 73 9.62 7.53 6.59
C ARG A 73 9.13 6.17 7.08
N LEU A 74 9.84 5.55 8.01
CA LEU A 74 9.42 4.28 8.62
C LEU A 74 8.11 4.42 9.40
N ALA A 75 7.82 5.60 9.98
CA ALA A 75 6.53 5.87 10.63
C ALA A 75 5.32 5.76 9.68
N LEU A 76 5.55 5.96 8.38
CA LEU A 76 4.49 5.84 7.36
C LEU A 76 4.36 4.40 6.82
N ILE A 77 5.39 3.57 6.96
CA ILE A 77 5.48 2.25 6.34
C ILE A 77 5.18 1.15 7.35
N ILE A 78 5.87 1.15 8.50
CA ILE A 78 5.84 0.03 9.46
C ILE A 78 4.46 -0.20 10.07
N PRO A 79 3.71 0.82 10.54
CA PRO A 79 2.41 0.60 11.15
C PRO A 79 1.38 -0.04 10.22
N GLY A 80 1.53 0.20 8.90
CA GLY A 80 0.71 -0.37 7.85
C GLY A 80 1.39 -1.47 7.03
N ALA A 81 2.48 -2.08 7.55
CA ALA A 81 3.29 -3.04 6.79
C ALA A 81 2.48 -4.23 6.26
N VAL A 82 1.50 -4.71 7.01
CA VAL A 82 0.55 -5.74 6.57
C VAL A 82 -0.87 -5.23 6.79
N SER A 83 -1.60 -4.97 5.70
CA SER A 83 -3.04 -4.72 5.75
C SER A 83 -3.78 -6.04 5.84
N THR A 84 -4.65 -6.22 6.83
CA THR A 84 -5.43 -7.45 6.99
C THR A 84 -6.31 -7.73 5.79
N PHE A 85 -6.93 -6.70 5.20
CA PHE A 85 -7.73 -6.84 3.99
C PHE A 85 -6.90 -7.41 2.83
N ASN A 86 -5.72 -6.83 2.56
CA ASN A 86 -4.81 -7.29 1.51
C ASN A 86 -4.28 -8.70 1.81
N LEU A 87 -4.03 -9.00 3.08
CA LEU A 87 -3.59 -10.33 3.52
C LEU A 87 -4.64 -11.39 3.22
N MET A 88 -5.93 -11.14 3.49
CA MET A 88 -7.01 -12.08 3.19
C MET A 88 -7.14 -12.36 1.69
N ILE A 89 -7.05 -11.33 0.86
CA ILE A 89 -7.05 -11.49 -0.60
C ILE A 89 -5.85 -12.34 -1.05
N MET A 90 -4.66 -12.08 -0.49
CA MET A 90 -3.45 -12.84 -0.85
C MET A 90 -3.54 -14.30 -0.41
N ILE A 91 -4.07 -14.58 0.79
CA ILE A 91 -4.31 -15.96 1.28
C ILE A 91 -5.20 -16.70 0.29
N THR A 92 -6.33 -16.10 -0.11
CA THR A 92 -7.25 -16.70 -1.09
C THR A 92 -6.56 -16.95 -2.44
N GLY A 93 -5.75 -15.99 -2.90
CA GLY A 93 -4.98 -16.15 -4.13
C GLY A 93 -3.97 -17.30 -4.07
N PHE A 94 -3.32 -17.51 -2.94
CA PHE A 94 -2.37 -18.61 -2.74
C PHE A 94 -3.08 -19.96 -2.55
N GLU A 95 -4.24 -20.00 -1.91
CA GLU A 95 -5.06 -21.21 -1.76
C GLU A 95 -5.61 -21.71 -3.11
N GLY A 96 -5.79 -20.82 -4.08
CA GLY A 96 -6.20 -21.18 -5.44
C GLY A 96 -5.12 -21.93 -6.24
N ILE A 97 -3.87 -21.97 -5.77
CA ILE A 97 -2.78 -22.69 -6.43
C ILE A 97 -2.79 -24.16 -6.00
N PRO A 98 -2.75 -25.12 -6.96
CA PRO A 98 -2.76 -26.55 -6.64
C PRO A 98 -1.60 -26.96 -5.73
N GLN A 99 -1.90 -27.67 -4.64
CA GLN A 99 -0.90 -28.14 -3.67
C GLN A 99 0.10 -29.12 -4.29
N ALA A 100 -0.31 -29.89 -5.31
CA ALA A 100 0.56 -30.82 -6.01
C ALA A 100 1.85 -30.17 -6.56
N LEU A 101 1.81 -28.89 -6.93
CA LEU A 101 3.00 -28.15 -7.38
C LEU A 101 4.02 -27.95 -6.27
N GLU A 102 3.56 -27.72 -5.03
CA GLU A 102 4.46 -27.61 -3.89
C GLU A 102 5.01 -28.96 -3.45
N GLU A 103 4.15 -29.99 -3.45
CA GLU A 103 4.55 -31.35 -3.08
C GLU A 103 5.63 -31.85 -4.04
N SER A 104 5.45 -31.67 -5.36
CA SER A 104 6.47 -32.01 -6.35
C SER A 104 7.78 -31.29 -6.11
N ALA A 105 7.71 -29.95 -5.85
CA ALA A 105 8.90 -29.17 -5.58
C ALA A 105 9.63 -29.60 -4.28
N ARG A 106 8.89 -30.04 -3.26
CA ARG A 106 9.47 -30.57 -2.01
C ARG A 106 10.16 -31.91 -2.25
N ILE A 107 9.62 -32.77 -3.12
CA ILE A 107 10.27 -34.04 -3.54
C ILE A 107 11.58 -33.72 -4.27
N ASP A 108 11.61 -32.66 -5.10
CA ASP A 108 12.80 -32.18 -5.79
C ASP A 108 13.80 -31.44 -4.86
N GLY A 109 13.54 -31.40 -3.55
CA GLY A 109 14.43 -30.82 -2.54
C GLY A 109 14.32 -29.31 -2.38
N ALA A 110 13.26 -28.66 -2.93
CA ALA A 110 13.05 -27.24 -2.76
C ALA A 110 12.65 -26.89 -1.32
N ASN A 111 13.31 -25.87 -0.75
CA ASN A 111 12.91 -25.31 0.54
C ASN A 111 11.73 -24.33 0.40
N ASP A 112 11.10 -23.94 1.52
CA ASP A 112 9.93 -23.06 1.51
C ASP A 112 10.17 -21.69 0.86
N TRP A 113 11.39 -21.15 0.94
CA TRP A 113 11.75 -19.90 0.27
C TRP A 113 11.76 -20.05 -1.25
N VAL A 114 12.33 -21.17 -1.76
CA VAL A 114 12.32 -21.45 -3.20
C VAL A 114 10.88 -21.64 -3.69
N ILE A 115 10.07 -22.39 -2.94
CA ILE A 115 8.65 -22.61 -3.26
C ILE A 115 7.92 -21.27 -3.31
N LEU A 116 8.05 -20.44 -2.27
CA LEU A 116 7.41 -19.13 -2.23
C LEU A 116 7.81 -18.22 -3.41
N PHE A 117 9.12 -18.00 -3.59
CA PHE A 117 9.59 -16.99 -4.55
C PHE A 117 9.62 -17.48 -6.00
N LYS A 118 9.87 -18.77 -6.24
CA LYS A 118 10.01 -19.30 -7.61
C LYS A 118 8.75 -19.99 -8.15
N ILE A 119 7.82 -20.40 -7.28
CA ILE A 119 6.61 -21.12 -7.69
C ILE A 119 5.36 -20.32 -7.36
N ILE A 120 5.12 -20.04 -6.08
CA ILE A 120 3.85 -19.44 -5.63
C ILE A 120 3.70 -18.00 -6.10
N MET A 121 4.68 -17.14 -5.87
CA MET A 121 4.60 -15.74 -6.26
C MET A 121 4.44 -15.54 -7.78
N PRO A 122 5.16 -16.23 -8.66
CA PRO A 122 4.93 -16.15 -10.10
C PRO A 122 3.53 -16.59 -10.53
N LEU A 123 2.99 -17.66 -9.93
CA LEU A 123 1.64 -18.16 -10.23
C LEU A 123 0.56 -17.21 -9.69
N ALA A 124 0.78 -16.61 -8.52
CA ALA A 124 -0.12 -15.61 -7.92
C ALA A 124 0.07 -14.19 -8.45
N LYS A 125 0.86 -13.99 -9.51
CA LYS A 125 1.17 -12.66 -10.07
C LYS A 125 -0.07 -11.77 -10.26
N PRO A 126 -1.23 -12.23 -10.76
CA PRO A 126 -2.42 -11.39 -10.87
C PRO A 126 -2.86 -10.84 -9.51
N THR A 127 -2.95 -11.66 -8.47
CA THR A 127 -3.32 -11.25 -7.12
C THR A 127 -2.31 -10.27 -6.52
N ILE A 128 -1.01 -10.53 -6.70
CA ILE A 128 0.07 -9.65 -6.24
C ILE A 128 -0.05 -8.26 -6.89
N MET A 129 -0.35 -8.19 -8.19
CA MET A 129 -0.52 -6.91 -8.89
C MET A 129 -1.70 -6.09 -8.36
N VAL A 130 -2.81 -6.74 -8.00
CA VAL A 130 -3.97 -6.08 -7.36
C VAL A 130 -3.59 -5.49 -6.01
N ILE A 131 -2.92 -6.28 -5.17
CA ILE A 131 -2.51 -5.85 -3.84
C ILE A 131 -1.42 -4.77 -3.91
N MET A 132 -0.52 -4.86 -4.89
CA MET A 132 0.46 -3.80 -5.20
C MET A 132 -0.24 -2.48 -5.49
N LEU A 133 -1.32 -2.49 -6.28
CA LEU A 133 -2.10 -1.29 -6.54
C LEU A 133 -2.71 -0.72 -5.25
N TYR A 134 -3.31 -1.56 -4.41
CA TYR A 134 -3.91 -1.10 -3.15
C TYR A 134 -2.87 -0.45 -2.23
N TYR A 135 -1.70 -1.04 -2.08
CA TYR A 135 -0.62 -0.44 -1.29
C TYR A 135 -0.08 0.84 -1.93
N ALA A 136 0.17 0.84 -3.24
CA ALA A 136 0.68 2.01 -3.95
C ALA A 136 -0.28 3.21 -3.85
N VAL A 137 -1.59 2.99 -4.05
CA VAL A 137 -2.63 4.02 -3.89
C VAL A 137 -2.75 4.46 -2.43
N GLY A 138 -2.64 3.53 -1.47
CA GLY A 138 -2.63 3.84 -0.05
C GLY A 138 -1.46 4.77 0.33
N HIS A 139 -0.25 4.45 -0.12
CA HIS A 139 0.92 5.31 0.09
C HIS A 139 0.82 6.65 -0.63
N TRP A 140 0.28 6.65 -1.86
CA TRP A 140 0.02 7.89 -2.58
C TRP A 140 -0.89 8.84 -1.81
N ASN A 141 -1.93 8.32 -1.15
CA ASN A 141 -2.93 9.08 -0.40
C ASN A 141 -2.57 9.29 1.08
N SER A 142 -1.36 9.00 1.51
CA SER A 142 -0.97 8.98 2.94
C SER A 142 -0.70 10.36 3.57
N TRP A 143 -1.39 11.41 3.12
CA TRP A 143 -1.21 12.78 3.62
C TRP A 143 -1.48 12.92 5.12
N PHE A 144 -2.49 12.22 5.66
CA PHE A 144 -2.91 12.35 7.06
C PHE A 144 -1.83 11.84 8.03
N ASN A 145 -1.30 10.64 7.76
CA ASN A 145 -0.21 10.08 8.55
C ASN A 145 1.06 10.93 8.43
N ALA A 146 1.34 11.46 7.23
CA ALA A 146 2.46 12.36 7.04
C ALA A 146 2.32 13.65 7.86
N MET A 147 1.13 14.24 7.93
CA MET A 147 0.85 15.43 8.73
C MET A 147 1.13 15.20 10.23
N ILE A 148 0.85 13.98 10.72
CA ILE A 148 1.01 13.66 12.14
C ILE A 148 2.46 13.31 12.49
N TYR A 149 3.15 12.54 11.65
CA TYR A 149 4.43 11.94 11.99
C TYR A 149 5.65 12.64 11.37
N ILE A 150 5.49 13.39 10.27
CA ILE A 150 6.60 14.01 9.54
C ILE A 150 6.64 15.51 9.83
N ARG A 151 7.84 16.00 10.17
CA ARG A 151 8.09 17.43 10.44
C ARG A 151 8.90 18.09 9.32
N ASP A 152 9.83 17.35 8.73
CA ASP A 152 10.71 17.86 7.68
C ASP A 152 9.99 17.88 6.33
N ALA A 153 10.00 19.03 5.66
CA ALA A 153 9.36 19.22 4.35
C ALA A 153 9.89 18.23 3.29
N ASP A 154 11.19 17.92 3.32
CA ASP A 154 11.85 17.01 2.37
C ASP A 154 11.37 15.55 2.47
N LYS A 155 10.70 15.19 3.56
CA LYS A 155 10.16 13.84 3.80
C LYS A 155 8.66 13.75 3.55
N MET A 156 7.99 14.89 3.32
CA MET A 156 6.54 14.95 3.13
C MET A 156 6.13 14.40 1.76
N PRO A 157 5.03 13.61 1.68
CA PRO A 157 4.47 13.16 0.40
C PRO A 157 3.84 14.33 -0.38
N LEU A 158 3.78 14.19 -1.71
CA LEU A 158 3.19 15.20 -2.59
C LEU A 158 1.77 15.60 -2.17
N GLN A 159 0.96 14.63 -1.76
CA GLN A 159 -0.42 14.86 -1.32
C GLN A 159 -0.52 15.84 -0.13
N MET A 160 0.50 15.89 0.71
CA MET A 160 0.54 16.86 1.81
C MET A 160 0.70 18.30 1.29
N PHE A 161 1.58 18.52 0.30
CA PHE A 161 1.74 19.83 -0.36
C PHE A 161 0.49 20.25 -1.10
N LEU A 162 -0.13 19.33 -1.85
CA LEU A 162 -1.37 19.61 -2.58
C LEU A 162 -2.50 20.00 -1.62
N ARG A 163 -2.59 19.34 -0.47
CA ARG A 163 -3.56 19.70 0.56
C ARG A 163 -3.29 21.06 1.19
N ASP A 164 -2.03 21.39 1.49
CA ASP A 164 -1.66 22.71 2.04
C ASP A 164 -2.07 23.83 1.07
N ILE A 165 -1.80 23.67 -0.22
CA ILE A 165 -2.22 24.60 -1.27
C ILE A 165 -3.74 24.76 -1.27
N LEU A 166 -4.51 23.66 -1.23
CA LEU A 166 -5.98 23.71 -1.19
C LEU A 166 -6.49 24.43 0.06
N THR A 167 -5.91 24.16 1.22
CA THR A 167 -6.33 24.76 2.49
C THR A 167 -6.06 26.26 2.49
N ARG A 168 -4.90 26.70 2.01
CA ARG A 168 -4.55 28.12 1.90
C ARG A 168 -5.47 28.86 0.93
N SER A 169 -5.79 28.25 -0.21
CA SER A 169 -6.75 28.78 -1.17
C SER A 169 -8.15 28.98 -0.56
N GLN A 170 -8.64 28.00 0.22
CA GLN A 170 -9.92 28.09 0.91
C GLN A 170 -9.95 29.19 1.98
N LEU A 171 -8.88 29.33 2.75
CA LEU A 171 -8.76 30.38 3.78
C LEU A 171 -8.71 31.76 3.15
N GLY A 172 -8.03 31.96 2.02
CA GLY A 172 -7.99 33.19 1.28
C GLY A 172 -9.37 33.64 0.75
N ALA A 173 -10.13 32.69 0.20
CA ALA A 173 -11.51 32.91 -0.26
C ALA A 173 -12.44 33.30 0.91
N MET A 174 -12.30 32.64 2.08
CA MET A 174 -13.07 33.01 3.28
C MET A 174 -12.71 34.38 3.84
N ALA A 175 -11.50 34.89 3.61
CA ALA A 175 -11.05 36.20 4.04
C ALA A 175 -11.57 37.36 3.14
N GLY A 176 -12.38 37.06 2.13
CA GLY A 176 -13.05 38.08 1.29
C GLY A 176 -12.14 38.79 0.28
N GLN A 177 -11.00 38.22 -0.06
CA GLN A 177 -10.10 38.72 -1.10
C GLN A 177 -10.62 38.26 -2.48
N MET A 178 -11.45 39.10 -3.14
CA MET A 178 -12.10 38.75 -4.42
C MET A 178 -11.13 38.35 -5.54
N GLU A 179 -9.93 38.93 -5.62
CA GLU A 179 -8.90 38.53 -6.59
C GLU A 179 -8.33 37.12 -6.33
N VAL A 180 -8.41 36.60 -5.08
CA VAL A 180 -7.93 35.29 -4.67
C VAL A 180 -8.95 34.19 -5.00
N GLU A 181 -10.22 34.53 -5.20
CA GLU A 181 -11.29 33.56 -5.42
C GLU A 181 -11.17 32.86 -6.80
N ASP A 182 -10.92 33.60 -7.87
CA ASP A 182 -10.75 33.04 -9.23
C ASP A 182 -9.46 32.25 -9.36
N VAL A 183 -8.36 32.74 -8.79
CA VAL A 183 -7.07 31.99 -8.75
C VAL A 183 -7.20 30.75 -7.86
N GLY A 184 -7.94 30.86 -6.76
CA GLY A 184 -8.20 29.74 -5.84
C GLY A 184 -8.96 28.59 -6.50
N GLN A 185 -9.96 28.88 -7.33
CA GLN A 185 -10.71 27.86 -8.09
C GLN A 185 -9.80 27.17 -9.12
N THR A 186 -9.00 27.92 -9.86
CA THR A 186 -8.06 27.38 -10.84
C THR A 186 -7.02 26.46 -10.16
N ILE A 187 -6.45 26.87 -9.02
CA ILE A 187 -5.53 26.07 -8.22
C ILE A 187 -6.20 24.78 -7.76
N LYS A 188 -7.46 24.82 -7.32
CA LYS A 188 -8.22 23.64 -6.90
C LYS A 188 -8.32 22.61 -8.03
N TYR A 189 -8.71 23.01 -9.23
CA TYR A 189 -8.83 22.11 -10.38
C TYR A 189 -7.46 21.56 -10.81
N ALA A 190 -6.43 22.39 -10.87
CA ALA A 190 -5.07 21.95 -11.17
C ALA A 190 -4.57 20.92 -10.14
N THR A 191 -4.84 21.12 -8.87
CA THR A 191 -4.47 20.18 -7.79
C THR A 191 -5.18 18.85 -7.94
N ILE A 192 -6.48 18.84 -8.28
CA ILE A 192 -7.24 17.61 -8.54
C ILE A 192 -6.61 16.83 -9.70
N ILE A 193 -6.28 17.50 -10.80
CA ILE A 193 -5.64 16.87 -11.96
C ILE A 193 -4.30 16.26 -11.58
N VAL A 194 -3.42 17.02 -10.93
CA VAL A 194 -2.09 16.56 -10.51
C VAL A 194 -2.16 15.39 -9.54
N SER A 195 -3.15 15.36 -8.64
CA SER A 195 -3.33 14.26 -7.69
C SER A 195 -3.90 12.99 -8.33
N THR A 196 -4.70 13.11 -9.40
CA THR A 196 -5.46 12.00 -9.98
C THR A 196 -4.76 11.36 -11.18
N VAL A 197 -4.11 12.15 -12.04
CA VAL A 197 -3.47 11.68 -13.28
C VAL A 197 -2.46 10.54 -13.05
N PRO A 198 -1.56 10.56 -12.04
CA PRO A 198 -0.63 9.47 -11.83
C PRO A 198 -1.33 8.13 -11.54
N ILE A 199 -2.44 8.15 -10.80
CA ILE A 199 -3.22 6.94 -10.51
C ILE A 199 -3.88 6.43 -11.79
N LEU A 200 -4.48 7.32 -12.57
CA LEU A 200 -5.11 6.98 -13.85
C LEU A 200 -4.11 6.40 -14.85
N CYS A 201 -2.88 6.89 -14.88
CA CYS A 201 -1.81 6.37 -15.75
C CYS A 201 -1.37 4.94 -15.35
N VAL A 202 -1.42 4.60 -14.07
CA VAL A 202 -1.04 3.27 -13.57
C VAL A 202 -2.15 2.22 -13.82
N TYR A 203 -3.41 2.64 -13.80
CA TYR A 203 -4.57 1.76 -13.92
C TYR A 203 -4.54 0.82 -15.15
N PRO A 204 -4.28 1.28 -16.41
CA PRO A 204 -4.27 0.42 -17.59
C PRO A 204 -3.22 -0.69 -17.54
N PHE A 205 -2.08 -0.44 -16.86
CA PHE A 205 -1.03 -1.45 -16.71
C PHE A 205 -1.44 -2.60 -15.80
N ILE A 206 -2.30 -2.33 -14.82
CA ILE A 206 -2.78 -3.32 -13.87
C ILE A 206 -4.03 -4.02 -14.40
N GLN A 207 -4.91 -3.31 -15.08
CA GLN A 207 -6.14 -3.86 -15.67
C GLN A 207 -5.87 -5.08 -16.55
N LYS A 208 -4.82 -5.07 -17.37
CA LYS A 208 -4.46 -6.21 -18.24
C LYS A 208 -4.14 -7.50 -17.47
N HIS A 209 -3.68 -7.39 -16.21
CA HIS A 209 -3.41 -8.53 -15.35
C HIS A 209 -4.67 -9.01 -14.61
N PHE A 210 -5.59 -8.09 -14.36
CA PHE A 210 -6.88 -8.37 -13.73
C PHE A 210 -7.77 -9.26 -14.62
N VAL A 211 -7.92 -8.88 -15.89
CA VAL A 211 -8.76 -9.60 -16.86
C VAL A 211 -8.28 -11.04 -17.05
N LYS A 212 -6.96 -11.26 -17.07
CA LYS A 212 -6.39 -12.62 -17.19
C LYS A 212 -6.62 -13.49 -15.95
N GLY A 213 -6.62 -12.89 -14.74
CA GLY A 213 -6.82 -13.62 -13.48
C GLY A 213 -8.26 -14.06 -13.26
N VAL A 214 -9.24 -13.22 -13.64
CA VAL A 214 -10.67 -13.53 -13.50
C VAL A 214 -11.10 -14.62 -14.48
N MET A 215 -10.55 -14.62 -15.69
CA MET A 215 -10.88 -15.64 -16.72
C MET A 215 -10.41 -17.05 -16.35
N VAL A 216 -9.28 -17.18 -15.64
CA VAL A 216 -8.78 -18.50 -15.20
C VAL A 216 -9.64 -19.08 -14.06
N GLY A 217 -10.28 -18.23 -13.25
CA GLY A 217 -11.22 -18.65 -12.20
C GLY A 217 -12.61 -19.06 -12.73
N ALA A 218 -13.04 -18.47 -13.85
CA ALA A 218 -14.35 -18.72 -14.44
C ALA A 218 -14.43 -19.97 -15.33
N VAL A 219 -13.30 -20.57 -15.67
CA VAL A 219 -13.25 -21.79 -16.54
C VAL A 219 -13.17 -23.08 -15.71
N LYS A 220 -13.33 -23.02 -14.39
CA LYS A 220 -13.38 -24.18 -13.49
C LYS A 220 -14.84 -24.54 -13.11
N GLU A 221 -15.74 -24.57 -14.07
CA GLU A 221 -16.99 -25.33 -14.01
C GLU A 221 -16.97 -26.46 -15.06
#